data_777717f3efa601ea204133cfcf1f9280
#
_entry.id   777717f3efa601ea204133cfcf1f9280
#
_cell.length_a   1.000
_cell.length_b   1.000
_cell.length_c   1.000
_cell.angle_alpha   90.00
_cell.angle_beta   90.00
_cell.angle_gamma   90.00
#
_symmetry.space_group_name_H-M   'P 1'
#
loop_
_entity.id
_entity.type
_entity.pdbx_description
1 polymer ?
#
loop_
_entity_poly.entity_id
_entity_poly.type
_entity_poly.pdbx_seq_one_letter_code
_entity_poly.pdbx_strand_id
1 'polypeptide(L)'
;MSLPSDIRPAHLHAAGLGESPLWHAQEQALYWVDIPGKELLRLRADGQTLDRWRLAAEPGCIAVRASGGLLMARRDGVHAFDPATGRTELLLSPPYDPARQRFNDGKADPQGRWWIGGIDDARAPEAFFYRLDAQGCQALIPGVSTGNGLAFSPDGRQLYCADTKAHTIYVRDYDPATGTPGEPRVLARFAPREASQPLASYGGRPDGAAVDAEGAYWVALFEGQRLLRLSPAGAVLAEVPLPVRCPTMPAFGGPDLRTLFVTTARQGRPAEELAVQPWAGCLLQLRVEVPGLPVPPVAL
;
A
#
# COMPACT_ATOMS: atom_id res chain seq x y z
N MET A 1 -21.60 0.58 -14.44
CA MET A 1 -20.69 -0.44 -14.98
C MET A 1 -20.86 -1.72 -14.22
N SER A 2 -20.91 -2.89 -14.88
CA SER A 2 -20.90 -4.19 -14.20
C SER A 2 -19.54 -4.46 -13.60
N LEU A 3 -19.50 -5.10 -12.41
CA LEU A 3 -18.26 -5.58 -11.82
C LEU A 3 -17.57 -6.56 -12.79
N PRO A 4 -16.22 -6.56 -12.91
CA PRO A 4 -15.53 -7.67 -13.56
C PRO A 4 -15.97 -8.99 -12.95
N SER A 5 -16.28 -9.97 -13.80
CA SER A 5 -16.93 -11.24 -13.38
C SER A 5 -16.07 -12.12 -12.49
N ASP A 6 -14.79 -11.82 -12.32
CA ASP A 6 -13.79 -12.61 -11.59
C ASP A 6 -13.34 -11.99 -10.25
N ILE A 7 -13.86 -10.81 -9.87
CA ILE A 7 -13.53 -10.23 -8.56
C ILE A 7 -14.19 -11.07 -7.45
N ARG A 8 -13.36 -11.55 -6.53
CA ARG A 8 -13.79 -12.34 -5.37
C ARG A 8 -12.83 -12.14 -4.20
N PRO A 9 -13.24 -12.47 -2.97
CA PRO A 9 -12.29 -12.57 -1.86
C PRO A 9 -11.22 -13.63 -2.15
N ALA A 10 -9.96 -13.27 -1.94
CA ALA A 10 -8.88 -14.24 -1.82
C ALA A 10 -8.98 -14.96 -0.48
N HIS A 11 -9.46 -14.25 0.56
CA HIS A 11 -9.75 -14.80 1.88
C HIS A 11 -10.83 -13.96 2.58
N LEU A 12 -11.70 -14.62 3.39
CA LEU A 12 -12.84 -13.97 4.06
C LEU A 12 -12.50 -13.32 5.42
N HIS A 13 -11.23 -13.38 5.86
CA HIS A 13 -10.82 -12.64 7.05
C HIS A 13 -10.95 -11.13 6.78
N ALA A 14 -11.72 -10.45 7.62
CA ALA A 14 -12.01 -9.04 7.45
C ALA A 14 -11.16 -8.20 8.42
N ALA A 15 -10.17 -7.52 7.89
CA ALA A 15 -9.35 -6.54 8.60
C ALA A 15 -10.14 -5.25 8.90
N GLY A 16 -9.81 -4.58 9.98
CA GLY A 16 -10.29 -3.22 10.23
C GLY A 16 -9.83 -2.26 9.13
N LEU A 17 -8.55 -2.27 8.87
CA LEU A 17 -7.88 -1.54 7.79
C LEU A 17 -6.75 -2.42 7.26
N GLY A 18 -7.07 -3.24 6.24
CA GLY A 18 -6.09 -4.05 5.56
C GLY A 18 -5.17 -3.18 4.71
N GLU A 19 -3.85 -3.40 4.78
CA GLU A 19 -2.85 -2.58 4.09
C GLU A 19 -1.60 -3.36 3.70
N SER A 20 -0.75 -2.71 2.89
CA SER A 20 0.58 -3.21 2.50
C SER A 20 0.57 -4.66 2.01
N PRO A 21 -0.26 -5.03 1.02
CA PRO A 21 -0.22 -6.35 0.44
C PRO A 21 1.12 -6.59 -0.25
N LEU A 22 1.75 -7.73 0.04
CA LEU A 22 3.09 -8.09 -0.41
C LEU A 22 3.13 -9.54 -0.86
N TRP A 23 3.37 -9.78 -2.14
CA TRP A 23 3.61 -11.13 -2.65
C TRP A 23 5.05 -11.58 -2.39
N HIS A 24 5.21 -12.63 -1.59
CA HIS A 24 6.51 -13.24 -1.32
C HIS A 24 6.76 -14.38 -2.31
N ALA A 25 7.55 -14.10 -3.36
CA ALA A 25 7.72 -15.01 -4.49
C ALA A 25 8.35 -16.35 -4.12
N GLN A 26 9.30 -16.38 -3.17
CA GLN A 26 9.94 -17.65 -2.73
C GLN A 26 8.99 -18.51 -1.91
N GLU A 27 8.16 -17.91 -1.05
CA GLU A 27 7.17 -18.64 -0.24
C GLU A 27 5.87 -18.92 -1.01
N GLN A 28 5.68 -18.29 -2.19
CA GLN A 28 4.42 -18.32 -2.95
C GLN A 28 3.24 -17.95 -2.05
N ALA A 29 3.40 -16.90 -1.24
CA ALA A 29 2.42 -16.47 -0.25
C ALA A 29 2.19 -14.96 -0.32
N LEU A 30 0.99 -14.52 0.03
CA LEU A 30 0.67 -13.12 0.17
C LEU A 30 0.66 -12.72 1.64
N TYR A 31 1.41 -11.68 1.97
CA TYR A 31 1.38 -11.04 3.27
C TYR A 31 0.61 -9.73 3.19
N TRP A 32 -0.04 -9.32 4.28
CA TRP A 32 -0.61 -7.99 4.47
C TRP A 32 -0.75 -7.68 5.96
N VAL A 33 -1.11 -6.46 6.31
CA VAL A 33 -1.30 -6.04 7.69
C VAL A 33 -2.75 -5.62 7.95
N ASP A 34 -3.22 -5.77 9.19
CA ASP A 34 -4.36 -5.05 9.73
C ASP A 34 -3.83 -3.99 10.71
N ILE A 35 -3.89 -2.72 10.30
CA ILE A 35 -3.30 -1.62 11.07
C ILE A 35 -3.93 -1.51 12.46
N PRO A 36 -5.26 -1.26 12.62
CA PRO A 36 -5.88 -1.14 13.94
C PRO A 36 -5.96 -2.48 14.67
N GLY A 37 -6.03 -3.60 13.94
CA GLY A 37 -5.97 -4.94 14.50
C GLY A 37 -4.60 -5.30 15.07
N LYS A 38 -3.56 -4.55 14.69
CA LYS A 38 -2.16 -4.84 15.02
C LYS A 38 -1.80 -6.27 14.68
N GLU A 39 -2.05 -6.65 13.43
CA GLU A 39 -1.78 -7.99 12.94
C GLU A 39 -0.96 -7.97 11.65
N LEU A 40 -0.06 -8.94 11.54
CA LEU A 40 0.49 -9.41 10.27
C LEU A 40 -0.26 -10.67 9.88
N LEU A 41 -0.61 -10.78 8.60
CA LEU A 41 -1.34 -11.92 8.04
C LEU A 41 -0.56 -12.50 6.86
N ARG A 42 -0.63 -13.82 6.66
CA ARG A 42 -0.08 -14.51 5.51
C ARG A 42 -1.09 -15.52 4.96
N LEU A 43 -1.51 -15.33 3.72
CA LEU A 43 -2.27 -16.32 2.97
C LEU A 43 -1.29 -17.19 2.18
N ARG A 44 -1.30 -18.50 2.44
CA ARG A 44 -0.42 -19.46 1.77
C ARG A 44 -0.91 -19.75 0.34
N ALA A 45 -0.05 -20.39 -0.46
CA ALA A 45 -0.30 -20.75 -1.85
C ALA A 45 -1.57 -21.61 -2.07
N ASP A 46 -2.01 -22.33 -1.05
CA ASP A 46 -3.24 -23.12 -1.08
C ASP A 46 -4.52 -22.26 -1.13
N GLY A 47 -4.40 -20.94 -0.91
CA GLY A 47 -5.52 -20.01 -0.88
C GLY A 47 -6.48 -20.20 0.28
N GLN A 48 -6.15 -21.03 1.27
CA GLN A 48 -7.01 -21.41 2.40
C GLN A 48 -6.34 -21.18 3.74
N THR A 49 -5.05 -21.51 3.86
CA THR A 49 -4.32 -21.41 5.12
C THR A 49 -3.93 -19.97 5.39
N LEU A 50 -4.47 -19.42 6.49
CA LEU A 50 -4.18 -18.09 6.98
C LEU A 50 -3.35 -18.16 8.27
N ASP A 51 -2.10 -17.73 8.20
CA ASP A 51 -1.28 -17.51 9.40
C ASP A 51 -1.48 -16.08 9.89
N ARG A 52 -1.44 -15.90 11.22
CA ARG A 52 -1.68 -14.60 11.86
C ARG A 52 -0.71 -14.39 13.03
N TRP A 53 -0.14 -13.19 13.11
CA TRP A 53 0.74 -12.78 14.22
C TRP A 53 0.26 -11.46 14.81
N ARG A 54 0.06 -11.45 16.10
CA ARG A 54 -0.23 -10.24 16.88
C ARG A 54 1.03 -9.40 17.05
N LEU A 55 0.90 -8.10 16.86
CA LEU A 55 1.99 -7.14 16.94
C LEU A 55 1.78 -6.21 18.15
N ALA A 56 2.88 -5.69 18.71
CA ALA A 56 2.82 -4.78 19.86
C ALA A 56 2.30 -3.38 19.46
N ALA A 57 2.64 -2.92 18.25
CA ALA A 57 2.23 -1.61 17.73
C ALA A 57 1.62 -1.74 16.33
N GLU A 58 0.93 -0.68 15.88
CA GLU A 58 0.31 -0.63 14.55
C GLU A 58 1.36 -0.75 13.45
N PRO A 59 1.24 -1.74 12.55
CA PRO A 59 2.07 -1.84 11.36
C PRO A 59 1.56 -0.86 10.29
N GLY A 60 2.44 -0.10 9.67
CA GLY A 60 2.13 0.70 8.49
C GLY A 60 2.34 -0.11 7.21
N CYS A 61 3.55 -0.62 7.02
CA CYS A 61 3.90 -1.41 5.84
C CYS A 61 4.95 -2.48 6.14
N ILE A 62 5.11 -3.39 5.17
CA ILE A 62 6.05 -4.52 5.23
C ILE A 62 6.87 -4.60 3.94
N ALA A 63 8.04 -5.21 4.03
CA ALA A 63 8.90 -5.53 2.89
C ALA A 63 9.59 -6.88 3.07
N VAL A 64 9.97 -7.53 1.97
CA VAL A 64 10.84 -8.71 2.00
C VAL A 64 12.24 -8.24 2.41
N ARG A 65 12.85 -8.90 3.40
CA ARG A 65 14.22 -8.62 3.81
C ARG A 65 15.20 -9.46 3.00
N ALA A 66 16.24 -8.85 2.45
CA ALA A 66 17.23 -9.55 1.63
C ALA A 66 17.97 -10.68 2.38
N SER A 67 18.18 -10.51 3.69
CA SER A 67 18.80 -11.51 4.56
C SER A 67 17.84 -12.57 5.11
N GLY A 68 16.56 -12.56 4.66
CA GLY A 68 15.51 -13.47 5.07
C GLY A 68 14.49 -12.87 6.04
N GLY A 69 13.27 -13.40 6.00
CA GLY A 69 12.13 -12.86 6.74
C GLY A 69 11.58 -11.57 6.17
N LEU A 70 10.95 -10.76 7.01
CA LEU A 70 10.32 -9.50 6.63
C LEU A 70 10.92 -8.32 7.41
N LEU A 71 10.76 -7.14 6.85
CA LEU A 71 10.84 -5.86 7.57
C LEU A 71 9.42 -5.35 7.81
N MET A 72 9.20 -4.74 8.97
CA MET A 72 7.93 -4.10 9.34
C MET A 72 8.20 -2.67 9.81
N ALA A 73 7.62 -1.70 9.14
CA ALA A 73 7.58 -0.31 9.60
C ALA A 73 6.33 -0.14 10.46
N ARG A 74 6.52 -0.07 11.77
CA ARG A 74 5.46 0.07 12.77
C ARG A 74 5.49 1.47 13.38
N ARG A 75 4.45 1.82 14.15
CA ARG A 75 4.42 3.11 14.89
C ARG A 75 5.65 3.30 15.78
N ASP A 76 6.17 2.24 16.36
CA ASP A 76 7.29 2.22 17.31
C ASP A 76 8.66 1.97 16.64
N GLY A 77 8.75 2.02 15.30
CA GLY A 77 10.00 1.90 14.58
C GLY A 77 10.03 0.85 13.49
N VAL A 78 11.20 0.57 12.96
CA VAL A 78 11.45 -0.46 11.95
C VAL A 78 11.96 -1.73 12.61
N HIS A 79 11.31 -2.84 12.31
CA HIS A 79 11.59 -4.14 12.92
C HIS A 79 11.90 -5.19 11.85
N ALA A 80 12.86 -6.06 12.15
CA ALA A 80 12.96 -7.35 11.47
C ALA A 80 11.94 -8.31 12.08
N PHE A 81 11.38 -9.18 11.24
CA PHE A 81 10.40 -10.18 11.64
C PHE A 81 10.73 -11.53 10.99
N ASP A 82 10.76 -12.57 11.80
CA ASP A 82 10.90 -13.95 11.36
C ASP A 82 9.52 -14.66 11.38
N PRO A 83 8.92 -14.94 10.21
CA PRO A 83 7.62 -15.63 10.15
C PRO A 83 7.63 -17.06 10.69
N ALA A 84 8.79 -17.72 10.73
CA ALA A 84 8.89 -19.09 11.22
C ALA A 84 8.78 -19.18 12.74
N THR A 85 9.33 -18.18 13.45
CA THR A 85 9.37 -18.15 14.92
C THR A 85 8.45 -17.10 15.53
N GLY A 86 7.98 -16.13 14.75
CA GLY A 86 7.24 -14.96 15.23
C GLY A 86 8.11 -13.93 15.96
N ARG A 87 9.44 -14.09 15.94
CA ARG A 87 10.36 -13.15 16.61
C ARG A 87 10.39 -11.81 15.90
N THR A 88 10.46 -10.76 16.72
CA THR A 88 10.58 -9.37 16.27
C THR A 88 11.84 -8.76 16.90
N GLU A 89 12.62 -8.01 16.11
CA GLU A 89 13.79 -7.29 16.55
C GLU A 89 13.70 -5.84 16.07
N LEU A 90 13.85 -4.88 16.98
CA LEU A 90 13.91 -3.46 16.63
C LEU A 90 15.26 -3.16 15.94
N LEU A 91 15.21 -2.67 14.70
CA LEU A 91 16.38 -2.26 13.94
C LEU A 91 16.62 -0.76 14.01
N LEU A 92 15.54 0.04 13.93
CA LEU A 92 15.61 1.51 13.95
C LEU A 92 14.45 2.08 14.76
N SER A 93 14.75 3.01 15.66
CA SER A 93 13.74 3.82 16.34
C SER A 93 13.01 4.72 15.34
N PRO A 94 11.73 5.11 15.60
CA PRO A 94 10.99 5.96 14.69
C PRO A 94 11.65 7.36 14.60
N PRO A 95 11.70 7.99 13.41
CA PRO A 95 12.29 9.33 13.23
C PRO A 95 11.31 10.46 13.59
N TYR A 96 10.22 10.14 14.26
CA TYR A 96 9.12 11.05 14.63
C TYR A 96 8.65 10.73 16.06
N ASP A 97 7.77 11.59 16.61
CA ASP A 97 7.06 11.31 17.86
C ASP A 97 5.95 10.26 17.62
N PRO A 98 6.08 9.03 18.15
CA PRO A 98 5.10 7.97 17.93
C PRO A 98 3.73 8.25 18.62
N ALA A 99 3.63 9.24 19.49
CA ALA A 99 2.35 9.71 20.01
C ALA A 99 1.53 10.52 19.01
N ARG A 100 2.17 11.00 17.93
CA ARG A 100 1.55 11.88 16.91
C ARG A 100 1.60 11.33 15.50
N GLN A 101 2.58 10.49 15.20
CA GLN A 101 2.84 10.02 13.85
C GLN A 101 3.10 8.52 13.82
N ARG A 102 2.98 7.94 12.66
CA ARG A 102 3.43 6.57 12.36
C ARG A 102 3.90 6.45 10.92
N PHE A 103 4.61 5.38 10.62
CA PHE A 103 4.77 4.92 9.25
C PHE A 103 3.44 4.49 8.65
N ASN A 104 3.31 4.62 7.32
CA ASN A 104 2.12 4.27 6.55
C ASN A 104 2.51 3.36 5.38
N ASP A 105 2.24 3.74 4.13
CA ASP A 105 2.59 2.97 2.93
C ASP A 105 4.11 2.84 2.73
N GLY A 106 4.55 1.77 2.06
CA GLY A 106 5.98 1.57 1.79
C GLY A 106 6.25 0.71 0.56
N LYS A 107 7.37 1.00 -0.12
CA LYS A 107 7.80 0.27 -1.30
C LYS A 107 9.33 0.21 -1.37
N ALA A 108 9.88 -0.97 -1.68
CA ALA A 108 11.29 -1.10 -2.02
C ALA A 108 11.56 -0.49 -3.41
N ASP A 109 12.66 0.24 -3.55
CA ASP A 109 13.15 0.64 -4.86
C ASP A 109 13.93 -0.51 -5.54
N PRO A 110 14.23 -0.42 -6.85
CA PRO A 110 14.95 -1.49 -7.54
C PRO A 110 16.35 -1.80 -7.00
N GLN A 111 16.94 -0.92 -6.18
CA GLN A 111 18.26 -1.08 -5.55
C GLN A 111 18.17 -1.60 -4.10
N GLY A 112 16.96 -1.92 -3.62
CA GLY A 112 16.73 -2.49 -2.29
C GLY A 112 16.72 -1.46 -1.16
N ARG A 113 16.56 -0.16 -1.44
CA ARG A 113 16.28 0.85 -0.41
C ARG A 113 14.77 0.87 -0.14
N TRP A 114 14.37 1.07 1.10
CA TRP A 114 12.96 1.08 1.46
C TRP A 114 12.43 2.51 1.57
N TRP A 115 11.47 2.86 0.75
CA TRP A 115 10.73 4.11 0.83
C TRP A 115 9.47 3.91 1.66
N ILE A 116 9.20 4.84 2.59
CA ILE A 116 8.06 4.76 3.51
C ILE A 116 7.41 6.13 3.63
N GLY A 117 6.09 6.18 3.45
CA GLY A 117 5.29 7.36 3.74
C GLY A 117 4.99 7.46 5.24
N GLY A 118 5.08 8.66 5.78
CA GLY A 118 4.59 8.98 7.12
C GLY A 118 3.15 9.45 7.10
N ILE A 119 2.49 9.40 8.25
CA ILE A 119 1.16 9.96 8.47
C ILE A 119 1.13 10.68 9.81
N ASP A 120 0.59 11.89 9.83
CA ASP A 120 0.26 12.61 11.04
C ASP A 120 -1.16 12.27 11.49
N ASP A 121 -1.37 11.94 12.76
CA ASP A 121 -2.67 11.51 13.29
C ASP A 121 -3.73 12.62 13.19
N ALA A 122 -3.33 13.89 13.28
CA ALA A 122 -4.20 15.05 13.05
C ALA A 122 -4.38 15.40 11.57
N ARG A 123 -3.70 14.66 10.66
CA ARG A 123 -3.67 14.94 9.22
C ARG A 123 -3.11 16.34 8.90
N ALA A 124 -2.22 16.83 9.73
CA ALA A 124 -1.40 18.01 9.43
C ALA A 124 -0.27 17.62 8.44
N PRO A 125 0.21 18.56 7.59
CA PRO A 125 1.29 18.29 6.64
C PRO A 125 2.68 18.31 7.32
N GLU A 126 2.82 17.56 8.41
CA GLU A 126 4.03 17.52 9.25
C GLU A 126 4.82 16.21 9.10
N ALA A 127 4.29 15.23 8.35
CA ALA A 127 5.00 14.00 8.06
C ALA A 127 5.90 14.13 6.83
N PHE A 128 6.63 13.06 6.53
CA PHE A 128 7.58 12.96 5.44
C PHE A 128 7.39 11.67 4.65
N PHE A 129 7.93 11.61 3.42
CA PHE A 129 8.41 10.35 2.87
C PHE A 129 9.86 10.16 3.29
N TYR A 130 10.14 8.98 3.82
CA TYR A 130 11.43 8.54 4.32
C TYR A 130 12.07 7.55 3.35
N ARG A 131 13.39 7.54 3.27
CA ARG A 131 14.16 6.48 2.64
C ARG A 131 15.01 5.78 3.70
N LEU A 132 14.93 4.47 3.75
CA LEU A 132 15.75 3.61 4.60
C LEU A 132 16.73 2.83 3.74
N ASP A 133 17.99 2.85 4.14
CA ASP A 133 19.10 2.08 3.55
C ASP A 133 20.16 1.81 4.63
N ALA A 134 21.32 1.28 4.23
CA ALA A 134 22.42 0.98 5.16
C ALA A 134 22.96 2.22 5.92
N GLN A 135 22.65 3.43 5.46
CA GLN A 135 23.01 4.69 6.13
C GLN A 135 21.95 5.12 7.17
N GLY A 136 20.85 4.39 7.29
CA GLY A 136 19.76 4.67 8.23
C GLY A 136 18.52 5.24 7.57
N CYS A 137 17.69 5.94 8.37
CA CYS A 137 16.41 6.53 7.94
C CYS A 137 16.59 8.02 7.66
N GLN A 138 16.30 8.44 6.44
CA GLN A 138 16.40 9.83 5.99
C GLN A 138 15.00 10.37 5.64
N ALA A 139 14.62 11.52 6.20
CA ALA A 139 13.42 12.26 5.84
C ALA A 139 13.71 13.11 4.59
N LEU A 140 13.14 12.75 3.43
CA LEU A 140 13.51 13.35 2.14
C LEU A 140 12.43 14.25 1.55
N ILE A 141 11.15 13.90 1.67
CA ILE A 141 10.06 14.69 1.09
C ILE A 141 9.15 15.18 2.21
N PRO A 142 9.21 16.46 2.58
CA PRO A 142 8.41 17.04 3.66
C PRO A 142 7.00 17.43 3.19
N GLY A 143 6.17 17.87 4.14
CA GLY A 143 4.87 18.48 3.87
C GLY A 143 3.78 17.46 3.55
N VAL A 144 3.89 16.26 4.09
CA VAL A 144 2.99 15.14 3.85
C VAL A 144 2.00 15.02 5.00
N SER A 145 0.71 14.92 4.67
CA SER A 145 -0.34 14.65 5.67
C SER A 145 -0.61 13.16 5.82
N THR A 146 -0.66 12.45 4.71
CA THR A 146 -0.93 11.00 4.65
C THR A 146 -0.18 10.43 3.45
N GLY A 147 1.04 9.97 3.69
CA GLY A 147 1.94 9.44 2.67
C GLY A 147 1.50 8.05 2.20
N ASN A 148 1.16 7.97 0.90
CA ASN A 148 0.64 6.78 0.23
C ASN A 148 1.15 6.66 -1.20
N GLY A 149 0.69 5.64 -1.92
CA GLY A 149 0.83 5.47 -3.35
C GLY A 149 2.26 5.28 -3.83
N LEU A 150 3.16 4.80 -2.96
CA LEU A 150 4.55 4.57 -3.31
C LEU A 150 4.69 3.47 -4.38
N ALA A 151 5.32 3.82 -5.49
CA ALA A 151 5.66 2.88 -6.54
C ALA A 151 6.83 3.42 -7.38
N PHE A 152 7.49 2.54 -8.13
CA PHE A 152 8.57 2.89 -9.05
C PHE A 152 8.22 2.46 -10.47
N SER A 153 8.67 3.22 -11.47
CA SER A 153 8.58 2.80 -12.87
C SER A 153 9.42 1.55 -13.14
N PRO A 154 9.15 0.78 -14.20
CA PRO A 154 9.90 -0.45 -14.50
C PRO A 154 11.41 -0.24 -14.69
N ASP A 155 11.81 0.93 -15.21
CA ASP A 155 13.21 1.32 -15.37
C ASP A 155 13.83 1.92 -14.10
N GLY A 156 13.04 2.07 -13.03
CA GLY A 156 13.45 2.64 -11.76
C GLY A 156 13.80 4.14 -11.81
N ARG A 157 13.40 4.86 -12.86
CA ARG A 157 13.73 6.28 -13.05
C ARG A 157 12.64 7.24 -12.64
N GLN A 158 11.49 6.73 -12.20
CA GLN A 158 10.40 7.54 -11.66
C GLN A 158 9.94 6.98 -10.32
N LEU A 159 9.75 7.86 -9.36
CA LEU A 159 9.10 7.62 -8.08
C LEU A 159 7.71 8.22 -8.12
N TYR A 160 6.69 7.40 -7.91
CA TYR A 160 5.32 7.82 -7.68
C TYR A 160 5.04 7.86 -6.18
N CYS A 161 4.29 8.87 -5.75
CA CYS A 161 3.78 8.95 -4.38
C CYS A 161 2.47 9.77 -4.34
N ALA A 162 1.67 9.57 -3.31
CA ALA A 162 0.42 10.29 -3.12
C ALA A 162 0.35 10.90 -1.72
N ASP A 163 -0.27 12.06 -1.59
CA ASP A 163 -0.83 12.52 -0.33
C ASP A 163 -2.34 12.38 -0.40
N THR A 164 -2.86 11.39 0.34
CA THR A 164 -4.29 11.07 0.35
C THR A 164 -5.14 12.25 0.79
N LYS A 165 -4.69 13.01 1.80
CA LYS A 165 -5.40 14.19 2.31
C LYS A 165 -5.41 15.34 1.30
N ALA A 166 -4.33 15.48 0.52
CA ALA A 166 -4.21 16.45 -0.56
C ALA A 166 -4.92 16.01 -1.84
N HIS A 167 -5.48 14.81 -1.91
CA HIS A 167 -6.16 14.24 -3.09
C HIS A 167 -5.27 14.25 -4.35
N THR A 168 -3.96 14.10 -4.18
CA THR A 168 -3.01 14.30 -5.28
C THR A 168 -2.00 13.17 -5.36
N ILE A 169 -1.76 12.70 -6.58
CA ILE A 169 -0.65 11.80 -6.92
C ILE A 169 0.42 12.63 -7.61
N TYR A 170 1.66 12.42 -7.16
CA TYR A 170 2.86 13.04 -7.71
C TYR A 170 3.73 12.01 -8.39
N VAL A 171 4.45 12.43 -9.41
CA VAL A 171 5.56 11.71 -10.02
C VAL A 171 6.80 12.57 -9.94
N ARG A 172 7.95 11.95 -9.63
CA ARG A 172 9.26 12.59 -9.54
C ARG A 172 10.24 11.82 -10.40
N ASP A 173 11.12 12.52 -11.09
CA ASP A 173 12.30 11.86 -11.64
C ASP A 173 13.10 11.28 -10.47
N TYR A 174 13.68 10.12 -10.66
CA TYR A 174 14.37 9.40 -9.60
C TYR A 174 15.73 8.95 -10.10
N ASP A 175 16.79 9.30 -9.36
CA ASP A 175 18.11 8.79 -9.64
C ASP A 175 18.31 7.43 -8.94
N PRO A 176 18.31 6.32 -9.67
CA PRO A 176 18.44 5.01 -9.05
C PRO A 176 19.84 4.78 -8.45
N ALA A 177 20.88 5.50 -8.88
CA ALA A 177 22.23 5.34 -8.33
C ALA A 177 22.32 5.90 -6.90
N THR A 178 21.77 7.08 -6.67
CA THR A 178 21.84 7.77 -5.37
C THR A 178 20.57 7.57 -4.53
N GLY A 179 19.45 7.17 -5.13
CA GLY A 179 18.15 7.12 -4.46
C GLY A 179 17.57 8.50 -4.18
N THR A 180 17.88 9.49 -5.02
CA THR A 180 17.44 10.88 -4.84
C THR A 180 16.23 11.18 -5.71
N PRO A 181 15.11 11.67 -5.12
CA PRO A 181 13.96 12.11 -5.90
C PRO A 181 14.16 13.55 -6.39
N GLY A 182 13.74 13.81 -7.61
CA GLY A 182 13.67 15.15 -8.19
C GLY A 182 12.44 15.94 -7.72
N GLU A 183 12.19 17.08 -8.38
CA GLU A 183 11.03 17.93 -8.11
C GLU A 183 9.70 17.23 -8.45
N PRO A 184 8.61 17.50 -7.71
CA PRO A 184 7.32 16.88 -7.94
C PRO A 184 6.64 17.44 -9.20
N ARG A 185 6.06 16.56 -9.99
CA ARG A 185 5.06 16.87 -10.99
C ARG A 185 3.73 16.22 -10.59
N VAL A 186 2.62 16.90 -10.79
CA VAL A 186 1.30 16.31 -10.53
C VAL A 186 1.00 15.30 -11.64
N LEU A 187 0.80 14.03 -11.25
CA LEU A 187 0.33 12.98 -12.15
C LEU A 187 -1.20 13.00 -12.28
N ALA A 188 -1.89 13.09 -11.16
CA ALA A 188 -3.35 13.15 -11.10
C ALA A 188 -3.83 13.89 -9.85
N ARG A 189 -4.97 14.56 -9.97
CA ARG A 189 -5.64 15.25 -8.86
C ARG A 189 -7.11 14.88 -8.83
N PHE A 190 -7.63 14.58 -7.64
CA PHE A 190 -9.01 14.17 -7.43
C PHE A 190 -9.77 15.26 -6.67
N ALA A 191 -11.05 15.42 -6.99
CA ALA A 191 -11.90 16.38 -6.29
C ALA A 191 -12.14 15.92 -4.83
N PRO A 192 -11.93 16.81 -3.85
CA PRO A 192 -12.35 16.53 -2.48
C PRO A 192 -13.87 16.33 -2.42
N ARG A 193 -14.32 15.53 -1.45
CA ARG A 193 -15.75 15.38 -1.21
C ARG A 193 -16.32 16.65 -0.60
N GLU A 194 -17.36 17.19 -1.21
CA GLU A 194 -18.13 18.30 -0.65
C GLU A 194 -19.00 17.82 0.52
N ALA A 195 -19.28 18.68 1.49
CA ALA A 195 -20.01 18.33 2.70
C ALA A 195 -21.44 17.80 2.39
N SER A 196 -22.09 18.35 1.37
CA SER A 196 -23.42 17.94 0.90
C SER A 196 -23.43 16.74 -0.06
N GLN A 197 -22.26 16.34 -0.55
CA GLN A 197 -22.15 15.30 -1.57
C GLN A 197 -22.41 13.92 -0.95
N PRO A 198 -23.39 13.15 -1.48
CA PRO A 198 -23.58 11.75 -1.08
C PRO A 198 -22.31 10.93 -1.29
N LEU A 199 -21.96 10.08 -0.34
CA LEU A 199 -20.77 9.23 -0.46
C LEU A 199 -20.81 8.32 -1.71
N ALA A 200 -21.99 7.93 -2.15
CA ALA A 200 -22.17 7.10 -3.34
C ALA A 200 -21.70 7.77 -4.64
N SER A 201 -21.67 9.10 -4.69
CA SER A 201 -21.21 9.88 -5.84
C SER A 201 -19.77 10.40 -5.67
N TYR A 202 -19.12 10.11 -4.54
CA TYR A 202 -17.73 10.51 -4.32
C TYR A 202 -16.77 9.60 -5.06
N GLY A 203 -15.89 10.19 -5.86
CA GLY A 203 -14.92 9.47 -6.67
C GLY A 203 -13.76 8.86 -5.90
N GLY A 204 -13.60 9.19 -4.61
CA GLY A 204 -12.52 8.70 -3.75
C GLY A 204 -11.27 9.56 -3.77
N ARG A 205 -10.32 9.17 -2.95
CA ARG A 205 -9.00 9.79 -2.81
C ARG A 205 -7.90 8.74 -2.97
N PRO A 206 -6.72 9.11 -3.52
CA PRO A 206 -5.66 8.14 -3.78
C PRO A 206 -5.14 7.54 -2.47
N ASP A 207 -4.96 6.22 -2.48
CA ASP A 207 -4.42 5.44 -1.37
C ASP A 207 -3.20 4.65 -1.86
N GLY A 208 -3.03 3.39 -1.52
CA GLY A 208 -1.91 2.56 -1.95
C GLY A 208 -1.91 2.25 -3.45
N ALA A 209 -0.74 1.89 -3.98
CA ALA A 209 -0.54 1.72 -5.41
C ALA A 209 0.45 0.60 -5.77
N ALA A 210 0.43 0.22 -7.06
CA ALA A 210 1.40 -0.64 -7.71
C ALA A 210 1.63 -0.20 -9.15
N VAL A 211 2.75 -0.62 -9.77
CA VAL A 211 3.05 -0.40 -11.19
C VAL A 211 3.10 -1.74 -11.90
N ASP A 212 2.52 -1.82 -13.10
CA ASP A 212 2.58 -3.00 -13.95
C ASP A 212 3.79 -2.99 -14.90
N ALA A 213 4.00 -4.08 -15.63
CA ALA A 213 5.14 -4.25 -16.52
C ALA A 213 5.14 -3.29 -17.74
N GLU A 214 3.99 -2.68 -18.07
CA GLU A 214 3.91 -1.63 -19.11
C GLU A 214 4.14 -0.23 -18.52
N GLY A 215 4.39 -0.12 -17.20
CA GLY A 215 4.62 1.15 -16.51
C GLY A 215 3.35 1.88 -16.10
N ALA A 216 2.18 1.27 -16.24
CA ALA A 216 0.94 1.88 -15.80
C ALA A 216 0.81 1.80 -14.26
N TYR A 217 0.39 2.91 -13.68
CA TYR A 217 0.22 3.08 -12.24
C TYR A 217 -1.21 2.70 -11.83
N TRP A 218 -1.33 1.65 -11.01
CA TRP A 218 -2.57 1.19 -10.43
C TRP A 218 -2.75 1.78 -9.05
N VAL A 219 -3.87 2.45 -8.80
CA VAL A 219 -4.14 3.11 -7.51
C VAL A 219 -5.51 2.76 -6.98
N ALA A 220 -5.59 2.47 -5.69
CA ALA A 220 -6.85 2.35 -4.98
C ALA A 220 -7.41 3.76 -4.69
N LEU A 221 -8.70 3.94 -4.93
CA LEU A 221 -9.40 5.17 -4.55
C LEU A 221 -10.24 4.91 -3.30
N PHE A 222 -9.68 5.23 -2.14
CA PHE A 222 -10.35 5.08 -0.85
C PHE A 222 -11.67 5.86 -0.83
N GLU A 223 -12.74 5.24 -0.37
CA GLU A 223 -14.15 5.70 -0.47
C GLU A 223 -14.68 5.84 -1.91
N GLY A 224 -13.88 5.58 -2.92
CA GLY A 224 -14.26 5.66 -4.34
C GLY A 224 -14.78 4.34 -4.93
N GLN A 225 -14.69 3.23 -4.21
CA GLN A 225 -15.20 1.92 -4.63
C GLN A 225 -14.60 1.43 -5.95
N ARG A 226 -13.34 1.77 -6.24
CA ARG A 226 -12.67 1.43 -7.51
C ARG A 226 -11.15 1.47 -7.43
N LEU A 227 -10.52 0.82 -8.39
CA LEU A 227 -9.14 1.08 -8.78
C LEU A 227 -9.12 1.89 -10.07
N LEU A 228 -8.07 2.67 -10.26
CA LEU A 228 -7.71 3.25 -11.56
C LEU A 228 -6.38 2.67 -12.02
N ARG A 229 -6.27 2.41 -13.33
CA ARG A 229 -5.02 2.18 -14.04
C ARG A 229 -4.68 3.45 -14.81
N LEU A 230 -3.60 4.12 -14.45
CA LEU A 230 -3.16 5.38 -15.06
C LEU A 230 -1.93 5.15 -15.92
N SER A 231 -1.87 5.80 -17.08
CA SER A 231 -0.63 5.84 -17.86
C SER A 231 0.46 6.61 -17.13
N PRO A 232 1.76 6.48 -17.51
CA PRO A 232 2.83 7.33 -16.97
C PRO A 232 2.61 8.84 -17.15
N ALA A 233 1.72 9.24 -18.07
CA ALA A 233 1.30 10.61 -18.30
C ALA A 233 0.04 11.03 -17.51
N GLY A 234 -0.53 10.12 -16.68
CA GLY A 234 -1.71 10.40 -15.86
C GLY A 234 -3.06 10.20 -16.54
N ALA A 235 -3.10 9.72 -17.80
CA ALA A 235 -4.36 9.39 -18.46
C ALA A 235 -4.97 8.11 -17.88
N VAL A 236 -6.28 8.08 -17.66
CA VAL A 236 -7.01 6.89 -17.21
C VAL A 236 -7.06 5.87 -18.33
N LEU A 237 -6.38 4.74 -18.17
CA LEU A 237 -6.38 3.60 -19.10
C LEU A 237 -7.51 2.62 -18.79
N ALA A 238 -7.80 2.42 -17.50
CA ALA A 238 -8.91 1.57 -17.07
C ALA A 238 -9.45 2.01 -15.72
N GLU A 239 -10.73 1.75 -15.50
CA GLU A 239 -11.40 1.86 -14.21
C GLU A 239 -12.00 0.51 -13.85
N VAL A 240 -11.66 0.02 -12.65
CA VAL A 240 -12.13 -1.27 -12.14
C VAL A 240 -13.03 -1.01 -10.92
N PRO A 241 -14.36 -1.07 -11.07
CA PRO A 241 -15.27 -0.95 -9.93
C PRO A 241 -15.10 -2.15 -9.00
N LEU A 242 -15.21 -1.91 -7.69
CA LEU A 242 -15.05 -2.92 -6.65
C LEU A 242 -16.33 -3.11 -5.84
N PRO A 243 -16.57 -4.29 -5.26
CA PRO A 243 -17.78 -4.57 -4.47
C PRO A 243 -17.74 -3.96 -3.06
N VAL A 244 -16.70 -3.20 -2.74
CA VAL A 244 -16.49 -2.58 -1.42
C VAL A 244 -16.11 -1.11 -1.56
N ARG A 245 -16.56 -0.29 -0.62
CA ARG A 245 -16.38 1.17 -0.62
C ARG A 245 -14.93 1.60 -0.51
N CYS A 246 -14.15 0.93 0.33
CA CYS A 246 -12.82 1.36 0.73
C CYS A 246 -11.75 0.35 0.31
N PRO A 247 -11.37 0.28 -0.98
CA PRO A 247 -10.09 -0.34 -1.34
C PRO A 247 -8.96 0.51 -0.78
N THR A 248 -7.86 -0.14 -0.36
CA THR A 248 -6.71 0.52 0.24
C THR A 248 -5.46 0.40 -0.62
N MET A 249 -5.05 -0.80 -1.01
CA MET A 249 -3.84 -0.97 -1.82
C MET A 249 -3.91 -2.18 -2.75
N PRO A 250 -3.57 -2.04 -4.04
CA PRO A 250 -3.35 -3.15 -4.96
C PRO A 250 -1.92 -3.70 -4.85
N ALA A 251 -1.76 -5.02 -5.06
CA ALA A 251 -0.46 -5.66 -5.26
C ALA A 251 -0.56 -6.80 -6.25
N PHE A 252 0.41 -6.91 -7.13
CA PHE A 252 0.52 -8.03 -8.05
C PHE A 252 1.14 -9.24 -7.36
N GLY A 253 0.60 -10.42 -7.63
CA GLY A 253 1.10 -11.67 -7.11
C GLY A 253 0.68 -12.88 -7.95
N GLY A 254 0.86 -14.06 -7.38
CA GLY A 254 0.77 -15.32 -8.12
C GLY A 254 2.03 -15.61 -8.92
N PRO A 255 2.20 -16.86 -9.40
CA PRO A 255 3.42 -17.29 -10.09
C PRO A 255 3.72 -16.49 -11.38
N ASP A 256 2.68 -15.96 -12.03
CA ASP A 256 2.75 -15.19 -13.26
C ASP A 256 2.59 -13.67 -13.06
N LEU A 257 2.47 -13.23 -11.80
CA LEU A 257 2.22 -11.82 -11.41
C LEU A 257 0.99 -11.18 -12.09
N ARG A 258 0.01 -12.01 -12.49
CA ARG A 258 -1.25 -11.55 -13.12
C ARG A 258 -2.45 -11.63 -12.18
N THR A 259 -2.25 -12.00 -10.91
CA THR A 259 -3.27 -11.86 -9.88
C THR A 259 -3.07 -10.53 -9.19
N LEU A 260 -4.06 -9.63 -9.33
CA LEU A 260 -4.07 -8.38 -8.59
C LEU A 260 -4.84 -8.60 -7.29
N PHE A 261 -4.13 -8.61 -6.18
CA PHE A 261 -4.70 -8.61 -4.84
C PHE A 261 -5.02 -7.17 -4.43
N VAL A 262 -6.11 -6.98 -3.69
CA VAL A 262 -6.52 -5.66 -3.21
C VAL A 262 -6.92 -5.77 -1.74
N THR A 263 -6.20 -5.10 -0.87
CA THR A 263 -6.61 -4.92 0.52
C THR A 263 -7.74 -3.89 0.62
N THR A 264 -8.56 -4.03 1.66
CA THR A 264 -9.74 -3.19 1.84
C THR A 264 -9.95 -2.86 3.31
N ALA A 265 -10.77 -1.85 3.60
CA ALA A 265 -11.10 -1.41 4.95
C ALA A 265 -12.60 -1.53 5.25
N ARG A 266 -12.90 -1.82 6.53
CA ARG A 266 -14.24 -1.77 7.11
C ARG A 266 -14.36 -0.84 8.32
N GLN A 267 -13.23 -0.43 8.88
CA GLN A 267 -13.21 0.45 10.04
C GLN A 267 -13.90 1.79 9.75
N GLY A 268 -14.73 2.25 10.69
CA GLY A 268 -15.44 3.52 10.56
C GLY A 268 -16.56 3.53 9.51
N ARG A 269 -16.92 2.35 8.97
CA ARG A 269 -18.05 2.25 8.03
C ARG A 269 -19.36 2.01 8.77
N PRO A 270 -20.48 2.63 8.30
CA PRO A 270 -21.79 2.42 8.89
C PRO A 270 -22.25 0.95 8.80
N ALA A 271 -23.02 0.49 9.77
CA ALA A 271 -23.48 -0.89 9.82
C ALA A 271 -24.36 -1.26 8.59
N GLU A 272 -25.17 -0.33 8.12
CA GLU A 272 -26.00 -0.48 6.91
C GLU A 272 -25.17 -0.64 5.63
N GLU A 273 -24.01 0.04 5.53
CA GLU A 273 -23.08 -0.16 4.41
C GLU A 273 -22.43 -1.55 4.49
N LEU A 274 -21.97 -1.95 5.69
CA LEU A 274 -21.36 -3.26 5.88
C LEU A 274 -22.34 -4.42 5.63
N ALA A 275 -23.63 -4.23 5.88
CA ALA A 275 -24.66 -5.24 5.61
C ALA A 275 -24.82 -5.56 4.11
N VAL A 276 -24.58 -4.56 3.24
CA VAL A 276 -24.67 -4.72 1.77
C VAL A 276 -23.29 -4.89 1.11
N GLN A 277 -22.20 -4.75 1.87
CA GLN A 277 -20.83 -4.96 1.41
C GLN A 277 -20.11 -6.00 2.29
N PRO A 278 -20.52 -7.28 2.22
CA PRO A 278 -20.00 -8.32 3.14
C PRO A 278 -18.50 -8.58 3.00
N TRP A 279 -17.88 -8.14 1.90
CA TRP A 279 -16.45 -8.29 1.65
C TRP A 279 -15.62 -7.07 2.10
N ALA A 280 -16.24 -6.05 2.72
CA ALA A 280 -15.51 -4.93 3.30
C ALA A 280 -14.51 -5.41 4.37
N GLY A 281 -13.24 -5.02 4.25
CA GLY A 281 -12.11 -5.51 5.06
C GLY A 281 -11.46 -6.79 4.55
N CYS A 282 -12.10 -7.54 3.64
CA CYS A 282 -11.49 -8.76 3.07
C CYS A 282 -10.38 -8.40 2.08
N LEU A 283 -9.45 -9.33 1.92
CA LEU A 283 -8.49 -9.33 0.83
C LEU A 283 -9.21 -9.79 -0.44
N LEU A 284 -9.32 -8.93 -1.45
CA LEU A 284 -9.88 -9.25 -2.75
C LEU A 284 -8.80 -9.69 -3.73
N GLN A 285 -9.20 -10.39 -4.80
CA GLN A 285 -8.36 -10.73 -5.93
C GLN A 285 -9.13 -10.67 -7.25
N LEU A 286 -8.42 -10.35 -8.33
CA LEU A 286 -8.89 -10.41 -9.70
C LEU A 286 -7.74 -10.74 -10.65
N ARG A 287 -8.06 -11.22 -11.86
CA ARG A 287 -7.04 -11.45 -12.89
C ARG A 287 -6.88 -10.20 -13.75
N VAL A 288 -5.65 -9.93 -14.16
CA VAL A 288 -5.29 -8.82 -15.06
C VAL A 288 -4.47 -9.31 -16.25
N GLU A 289 -4.58 -8.60 -17.38
CA GLU A 289 -3.88 -8.96 -18.61
C GLU A 289 -2.39 -8.63 -18.56
N VAL A 290 -2.05 -7.47 -17.98
CA VAL A 290 -0.67 -7.02 -17.86
C VAL A 290 -0.13 -7.47 -16.50
N PRO A 291 0.99 -8.21 -16.45
CA PRO A 291 1.57 -8.65 -15.19
C PRO A 291 2.18 -7.48 -14.41
N GLY A 292 2.33 -7.65 -13.10
CA GLY A 292 3.14 -6.76 -12.29
C GLY A 292 4.64 -7.00 -12.43
N LEU A 293 5.40 -6.31 -11.60
CA LEU A 293 6.85 -6.47 -11.48
C LEU A 293 7.19 -7.30 -10.22
N PRO A 294 8.28 -8.06 -10.24
CA PRO A 294 8.81 -8.67 -9.02
C PRO A 294 9.09 -7.61 -7.94
N VAL A 295 8.78 -7.93 -6.70
CA VAL A 295 9.07 -7.04 -5.57
C VAL A 295 10.53 -7.19 -5.18
N PRO A 296 11.35 -6.12 -5.23
CA PRO A 296 12.72 -6.15 -4.77
C PRO A 296 12.80 -6.38 -3.26
N PRO A 297 13.72 -7.22 -2.77
CA PRO A 297 13.98 -7.31 -1.34
C PRO A 297 14.76 -6.08 -0.86
N VAL A 298 14.53 -5.70 0.40
CA VAL A 298 15.22 -4.57 1.05
C VAL A 298 16.52 -5.04 1.66
N ALA A 299 17.60 -4.30 1.40
CA ALA A 299 18.96 -4.57 1.89
C ALA A 299 19.22 -3.88 3.24
N LEU A 300 18.55 -4.40 4.32
CA LEU A 300 18.72 -3.97 5.72
C LEU A 300 19.03 -5.16 6.63
#